data_9189cea8314adbfdf0ece36673a7b032
#
_entry.id   9189cea8314adbfdf0ece36673a7b032
#
_cell.length_a   1.000
_cell.length_b   1.000
_cell.length_c   1.000
_cell.angle_alpha   90.00
_cell.angle_beta   90.00
_cell.angle_gamma   90.00
#
_symmetry.space_group_name_H-M   'P 1'
#
loop_
_entity.id
_entity.type
_entity.pdbx_description
1 polymer ?
#
loop_
_entity_poly.entity_id
_entity_poly.type
_entity_poly.pdbx_seq_one_letter_code
_entity_poly.pdbx_strand_id
1 'polypeptide(L)'
;MYLSRIKLNTQKRETMKALVNPQQIHGAIEVLNGEPSEASDAADEKNRARSLWRIDTLGGEMYLLVLTQDRPKLSRAAEQLGYGGINVETKSYDPLLARIAEGSRWRFRLTANPTKSIKREYD
;
A
#
# COMPACT_ATOMS: atom_id res chain seq x y z
N MET A 1 -12.63 -2.95 -4.24
CA MET A 1 -11.37 -2.45 -3.66
C MET A 1 -11.49 -2.22 -2.17
N TYR A 2 -10.39 -2.39 -1.47
CA TYR A 2 -10.33 -2.25 -0.02
C TYR A 2 -9.22 -1.27 0.35
N LEU A 3 -9.52 -0.36 1.26
CA LEU A 3 -8.54 0.52 1.87
C LEU A 3 -8.29 0.03 3.29
N SER A 4 -7.05 -0.26 3.59
CA SER A 4 -6.63 -0.72 4.90
C SER A 4 -5.64 0.23 5.53
N ARG A 5 -5.63 0.31 6.85
CA ARG A 5 -4.62 1.04 7.58
C ARG A 5 -4.03 0.22 8.70
N ILE A 6 -2.74 0.31 8.86
CA ILE A 6 -1.99 -0.31 9.94
C ILE A 6 -1.30 0.80 10.71
N LYS A 7 -1.59 0.90 12.00
CA LYS A 7 -0.87 1.83 12.85
C LYS A 7 0.56 1.35 13.03
N LEU A 8 1.53 2.19 12.68
CA LEU A 8 2.94 1.84 12.77
C LEU A 8 3.48 2.05 14.17
N ASN A 9 4.24 1.08 14.64
CA ASN A 9 4.93 1.17 15.92
C ASN A 9 6.34 1.72 15.70
N THR A 10 6.50 3.02 15.89
CA THR A 10 7.77 3.71 15.67
C THR A 10 8.85 3.37 16.69
N GLN A 11 8.50 2.66 17.76
CA GLN A 11 9.48 2.15 18.72
C GLN A 11 10.14 0.85 18.27
N LYS A 12 9.54 0.17 17.30
CA LYS A 12 10.16 -1.03 16.71
C LYS A 12 11.30 -0.66 15.76
N ARG A 13 12.42 -1.34 15.92
CA ARG A 13 13.58 -1.16 15.04
C ARG A 13 13.28 -1.50 13.59
N GLU A 14 12.49 -2.55 13.37
CA GLU A 14 12.08 -2.96 12.02
C GLU A 14 11.24 -1.90 11.33
N THR A 15 10.33 -1.24 12.06
CA THR A 15 9.52 -0.15 11.55
C THR A 15 10.39 1.03 11.15
N MET A 16 11.34 1.41 11.97
CA MET A 16 12.25 2.52 11.67
C MET A 16 13.13 2.23 10.46
N LYS A 17 13.60 0.99 10.29
CA LYS A 17 14.32 0.58 9.09
C LYS A 17 13.44 0.64 7.84
N ALA A 18 12.19 0.21 7.96
CA ALA A 18 11.25 0.21 6.85
C ALA A 18 10.90 1.64 6.39
N LEU A 19 10.82 2.59 7.31
CA LEU A 19 10.53 4.00 6.99
C LEU A 19 11.60 4.63 6.11
N VAL A 20 12.86 4.22 6.27
CA VAL A 20 13.98 4.73 5.46
C VAL A 20 14.30 3.85 4.26
N ASN A 21 13.66 2.69 4.15
CA ASN A 21 13.86 1.77 3.04
C ASN A 21 12.52 1.30 2.49
N PRO A 22 11.98 1.99 1.46
CA PRO A 22 10.69 1.64 0.88
C PRO A 22 10.58 0.19 0.37
N GLN A 23 11.68 -0.43 0.00
CA GLN A 23 11.67 -1.83 -0.47
C GLN A 23 11.26 -2.81 0.63
N GLN A 24 11.55 -2.52 1.89
CA GLN A 24 11.11 -3.36 3.01
C GLN A 24 9.58 -3.29 3.17
N ILE A 25 9.00 -2.11 2.97
CA ILE A 25 7.54 -1.95 3.00
C ILE A 25 6.92 -2.68 1.82
N HIS A 26 7.50 -2.54 0.64
CA HIS A 26 7.03 -3.22 -0.55
C HIS A 26 7.06 -4.75 -0.37
N GLY A 27 8.14 -5.29 0.18
CA GLY A 27 8.25 -6.72 0.48
C GLY A 27 7.21 -7.20 1.49
N ALA A 28 6.96 -6.42 2.55
CA ALA A 28 5.92 -6.74 3.52
C ALA A 28 4.53 -6.76 2.89
N ILE A 29 4.26 -5.87 1.92
CA ILE A 29 2.98 -5.80 1.21
C ILE A 29 2.85 -6.91 0.17
N GLU A 30 3.90 -7.28 -0.53
CA GLU A 30 3.85 -8.39 -1.49
C GLU A 30 3.44 -9.70 -0.82
N VAL A 31 3.91 -9.94 0.39
CA VAL A 31 3.50 -11.09 1.17
C VAL A 31 2.00 -11.05 1.52
N LEU A 32 1.40 -9.85 1.54
CA LEU A 32 -0.04 -9.68 1.82
C LEU A 32 -0.93 -10.23 0.70
N ASN A 33 -0.42 -10.30 -0.50
CA ASN A 33 -1.17 -10.80 -1.65
C ASN A 33 -1.16 -12.33 -1.76
N GLY A 34 -0.65 -12.99 -0.73
CA GLY A 34 -0.52 -14.42 -0.67
C GLY A 34 0.76 -14.92 -1.35
N GLU A 35 1.27 -16.03 -0.86
CA GLU A 35 2.36 -16.72 -1.56
C GLU A 35 1.88 -17.07 -2.97
N PRO A 36 2.71 -16.85 -4.00
CA PRO A 36 2.39 -17.37 -5.31
C PRO A 36 2.16 -18.88 -5.17
N SER A 37 0.91 -19.31 -5.32
CA SER A 37 0.65 -20.74 -5.38
C SER A 37 1.44 -21.27 -6.57
N GLU A 38 2.10 -22.40 -6.40
CA GLU A 38 2.85 -23.06 -7.47
C GLU A 38 2.00 -23.36 -8.73
N ALA A 39 0.69 -23.15 -8.63
CA ALA A 39 -0.29 -23.34 -9.69
C ALA A 39 -0.68 -22.03 -10.42
N SER A 40 -0.10 -20.89 -10.09
CA SER A 40 -0.43 -19.66 -10.81
C SER A 40 0.42 -19.56 -12.08
N ASP A 41 -0.27 -19.67 -13.22
CA ASP A 41 0.34 -19.42 -14.52
C ASP A 41 0.92 -18.01 -14.61
N ALA A 42 1.98 -17.83 -15.39
CA ALA A 42 2.62 -16.53 -15.61
C ALA A 42 1.65 -15.43 -16.10
N ALA A 43 0.50 -15.83 -16.66
CA ALA A 43 -0.57 -14.91 -17.06
C ALA A 43 -1.28 -14.27 -15.85
N ASP A 44 -1.36 -15.00 -14.73
CA ASP A 44 -1.98 -14.47 -13.50
C ASP A 44 -1.10 -13.42 -12.81
N GLU A 45 0.21 -13.49 -12.98
CA GLU A 45 1.13 -12.48 -12.46
C GLU A 45 0.93 -11.11 -13.13
N LYS A 46 0.61 -11.12 -14.43
CA LYS A 46 0.34 -9.88 -15.17
C LYS A 46 -1.02 -9.27 -14.81
N ASN A 47 -1.96 -10.10 -14.36
CA ASN A 47 -3.30 -9.67 -13.98
C ASN A 47 -3.45 -9.39 -12.49
N ARG A 48 -2.42 -9.65 -11.68
CA ARG A 48 -2.42 -9.24 -10.28
C ARG A 48 -2.43 -7.72 -10.21
N ALA A 49 -3.54 -7.18 -9.75
CA ALA A 49 -3.65 -5.77 -9.47
C ALA A 49 -2.55 -5.38 -8.47
N ARG A 50 -1.77 -4.39 -8.82
CA ARG A 50 -0.72 -3.88 -7.94
C ARG A 50 -1.36 -3.25 -6.73
N SER A 51 -0.88 -3.63 -5.54
CA SER A 51 -1.23 -2.94 -4.31
C SER A 51 -0.57 -1.58 -4.29
N LEU A 52 -1.33 -0.56 -3.95
CA LEU A 52 -0.80 0.76 -3.71
C LEU A 52 -0.66 0.97 -2.22
N TRP A 53 0.40 1.64 -1.81
CA TRP A 53 0.61 1.93 -0.40
C TRP A 53 1.19 3.33 -0.19
N ARG A 54 0.97 3.84 1.00
CA ARG A 54 1.44 5.15 1.40
C ARG A 54 1.59 5.20 2.92
N ILE A 55 2.59 5.94 3.39
CA ILE A 55 2.72 6.26 4.80
C ILE A 55 2.14 7.65 5.03
N ASP A 56 1.26 7.78 5.99
CA ASP A 56 0.63 9.05 6.32
C ASP A 56 0.52 9.24 7.84
N THR A 57 0.48 10.48 8.26
CA THR A 57 0.27 10.86 9.66
C THR A 57 -1.15 11.35 9.81
N LEU A 58 -1.92 10.66 10.65
CA LEU A 58 -3.31 10.97 10.93
C LEU A 58 -3.48 11.14 12.44
N GLY A 59 -3.92 12.32 12.87
CA GLY A 59 -4.12 12.59 14.29
C GLY A 59 -2.86 12.43 15.16
N GLY A 60 -1.69 12.73 14.60
CA GLY A 60 -0.40 12.59 15.30
C GLY A 60 0.20 11.20 15.30
N GLU A 61 -0.49 10.21 14.69
CA GLU A 61 -0.02 8.84 14.61
C GLU A 61 0.36 8.49 13.17
N MET A 62 1.38 7.64 13.01
CA MET A 62 1.79 7.18 11.68
C MET A 62 1.06 5.91 11.29
N TYR A 63 0.58 5.89 10.06
CA TYR A 63 -0.14 4.75 9.49
C TYR A 63 0.45 4.34 8.16
N LEU A 64 0.45 3.04 7.91
CA LEU A 64 0.62 2.49 6.58
C LEU A 64 -0.76 2.30 5.97
N LEU A 65 -1.02 2.99 4.88
CA LEU A 65 -2.26 2.87 4.11
C LEU A 65 -2.00 1.96 2.92
N VAL A 66 -2.87 0.98 2.73
CA VAL A 66 -2.76 0.02 1.64
C VAL A 66 -4.08 -0.07 0.90
N LEU A 67 -4.03 0.09 -0.42
CA LEU A 67 -5.17 -0.07 -1.31
C LEU A 67 -5.00 -1.36 -2.10
N THR A 68 -5.96 -2.27 -1.97
CA THR A 68 -5.92 -3.58 -2.61
C THR A 68 -7.22 -3.86 -3.36
N GLN A 69 -7.15 -4.70 -4.38
CA GLN A 69 -8.35 -5.13 -5.11
C GLN A 69 -9.18 -6.09 -4.27
N ASP A 70 -8.53 -7.06 -3.64
CA ASP A 70 -9.15 -8.04 -2.78
C ASP A 70 -8.88 -7.74 -1.31
N ARG A 71 -9.67 -8.35 -0.42
CA ARG A 71 -9.48 -8.16 1.02
C ARG A 71 -8.11 -8.71 1.44
N PRO A 72 -7.20 -7.87 1.94
CA PRO A 72 -5.84 -8.28 2.22
C PRO A 72 -5.72 -9.01 3.55
N LYS A 73 -4.69 -9.86 3.66
CA LYS A 73 -4.27 -10.46 4.92
C LYS A 73 -3.15 -9.60 5.51
N LEU A 74 -3.46 -8.84 6.53
CA LEU A 74 -2.55 -7.83 7.09
C LEU A 74 -1.85 -8.26 8.38
N SER A 75 -2.14 -9.46 8.89
CA SER A 75 -1.63 -9.92 10.17
C SER A 75 -0.10 -9.89 10.24
N ARG A 76 0.58 -10.36 9.20
CA ARG A 76 2.05 -10.43 9.18
C ARG A 76 2.68 -9.04 9.14
N ALA A 77 2.15 -8.14 8.32
CA ALA A 77 2.64 -6.76 8.25
C ALA A 77 2.37 -6.03 9.56
N ALA A 78 1.22 -6.27 10.19
CA ALA A 78 0.87 -5.69 11.48
C ALA A 78 1.78 -6.18 12.60
N GLU A 79 2.18 -7.44 12.58
CA GLU A 79 3.15 -7.99 13.53
C GLU A 79 4.55 -7.42 13.30
N GLN A 80 4.94 -7.28 12.05
CA GLN A 80 6.27 -6.80 11.70
C GLN A 80 6.45 -5.31 11.96
N LEU A 81 5.48 -4.49 11.58
CA LEU A 81 5.62 -3.03 11.56
C LEU A 81 4.71 -2.30 12.56
N GLY A 82 3.71 -2.99 13.10
CA GLY A 82 2.69 -2.37 13.94
C GLY A 82 2.58 -2.97 15.33
N TYR A 83 1.36 -2.99 15.84
CA TYR A 83 1.03 -3.50 17.17
C TYR A 83 0.26 -4.83 17.12
N GLY A 84 0.52 -5.65 16.09
CA GLY A 84 -0.27 -6.83 15.81
C GLY A 84 -1.65 -6.46 15.25
N GLY A 85 -2.62 -7.35 15.37
CA GLY A 85 -3.95 -7.17 14.78
C GLY A 85 -4.83 -6.10 15.43
N ILE A 86 -4.41 -5.52 16.53
CA ILE A 86 -5.24 -4.62 17.35
C ILE A 86 -5.55 -3.31 16.63
N ASN A 87 -4.61 -2.77 15.86
CA ASN A 87 -4.73 -1.47 15.22
C ASN A 87 -4.76 -1.59 13.69
N VAL A 88 -5.39 -2.63 13.18
CA VAL A 88 -5.59 -2.85 11.75
C VAL A 88 -7.07 -2.64 11.42
N GLU A 89 -7.34 -1.77 10.47
CA GLU A 89 -8.69 -1.50 9.99
C GLU A 89 -8.74 -1.65 8.48
N THR A 90 -9.79 -2.29 7.99
CA THR A 90 -10.04 -2.46 6.54
C THR A 90 -11.47 -2.02 6.24
N LYS A 91 -11.60 -1.18 5.22
CA LYS A 91 -12.90 -0.70 4.73
C LYS A 91 -13.04 -0.94 3.25
N SER A 92 -14.26 -1.18 2.79
CA SER A 92 -14.54 -1.16 1.36
C SER A 92 -14.32 0.25 0.81
N TYR A 93 -13.61 0.34 -0.30
CA TYR A 93 -13.34 1.59 -1.00
C TYR A 93 -14.37 1.90 -2.08
N ASP A 94 -15.22 0.92 -2.41
CA ASP A 94 -16.20 1.05 -3.48
C ASP A 94 -17.23 2.17 -3.25
N PRO A 95 -17.73 2.42 -2.02
CA PRO A 95 -18.63 3.55 -1.79
C PRO A 95 -18.01 4.89 -2.14
N LEU A 96 -16.72 5.09 -1.90
CA LEU A 96 -16.03 6.31 -2.28
C LEU A 96 -15.86 6.40 -3.80
N LEU A 97 -15.49 5.30 -4.45
CA LEU A 97 -15.32 5.26 -5.90
C LEU A 97 -16.63 5.54 -6.63
N ALA A 98 -17.76 5.06 -6.08
CA ALA A 98 -19.09 5.30 -6.65
C ALA A 98 -19.50 6.78 -6.58
N ARG A 99 -18.92 7.57 -5.69
CA ARG A 99 -19.19 9.00 -5.56
C ARG A 99 -18.36 9.86 -6.51
N ILE A 100 -17.30 9.29 -7.08
CA ILE A 100 -16.46 9.99 -8.05
C ILE A 100 -17.14 9.89 -9.42
N ALA A 101 -17.65 11.00 -9.90
CA ALA A 101 -18.37 11.07 -11.15
C ALA A 101 -17.90 12.28 -11.97
N GLU A 102 -18.22 12.26 -13.26
CA GLU A 102 -17.94 13.40 -14.13
C GLU A 102 -18.58 14.67 -13.55
N GLY A 103 -17.80 15.75 -13.51
CA GLY A 103 -18.24 17.02 -12.93
C GLY A 103 -18.09 17.13 -11.41
N SER A 104 -17.75 16.05 -10.71
CA SER A 104 -17.49 16.10 -9.28
C SER A 104 -16.16 16.80 -8.98
N ARG A 105 -16.11 17.48 -7.84
CA ARG A 105 -14.90 18.17 -7.40
C ARG A 105 -14.38 17.51 -6.12
N TRP A 106 -13.06 17.24 -6.09
CA TRP A 106 -12.41 16.58 -4.97
C TRP A 106 -11.16 17.33 -4.58
N ARG A 107 -10.92 17.41 -3.28
CA ARG A 107 -9.64 17.86 -2.75
C ARG A 107 -8.76 16.64 -2.52
N PHE A 108 -7.53 16.68 -3.03
CA PHE A 108 -6.60 15.59 -2.84
C PHE A 108 -5.22 16.11 -2.46
N ARG A 109 -4.42 15.21 -1.88
CA ARG A 109 -3.02 15.47 -1.56
C ARG A 109 -2.18 14.39 -2.24
N LEU A 110 -1.20 14.82 -3.02
CA LEU A 110 -0.32 13.94 -3.76
C LEU A 110 1.13 14.20 -3.37
N THR A 111 1.83 13.12 -3.02
CA THR A 111 3.28 13.13 -2.93
C THR A 111 3.82 12.37 -4.13
N ALA A 112 4.60 13.01 -4.96
CA ALA A 112 5.12 12.42 -6.18
C ALA A 112 6.61 12.66 -6.31
N ASN A 113 7.29 11.72 -6.95
CA ASN A 113 8.66 11.86 -7.38
C ASN A 113 8.67 11.96 -8.90
N PRO A 114 8.53 13.17 -9.47
CA PRO A 114 8.41 13.33 -10.91
C PRO A 114 9.72 12.95 -11.59
N THR A 115 9.63 12.07 -12.56
CA THR A 115 10.75 11.67 -13.39
C THR A 115 10.48 12.05 -14.83
N LYS A 116 11.51 12.49 -15.52
CA LYS A 116 11.43 12.84 -16.95
C LYS A 116 12.37 11.94 -17.73
N SER A 117 11.82 11.25 -18.72
CA SER A 117 12.65 10.51 -19.67
C SER A 117 13.35 11.48 -20.60
N ILE A 118 14.67 11.47 -20.56
CA ILE A 118 15.50 12.23 -21.49
C ILE A 118 15.95 11.24 -22.57
N LYS A 119 15.51 11.48 -23.82
CA LYS A 119 16.08 10.75 -24.95
C LYS A 119 17.54 11.19 -25.09
N ARG A 120 18.46 10.25 -24.88
CA ARG A 120 19.84 10.46 -25.24
C ARG A 120 19.95 10.34 -26.75
N GLU A 121 20.26 11.41 -27.42
CA GLU A 121 20.69 11.35 -28.79
C GLU A 121 22.14 10.85 -28.78
N TYR A 122 22.34 9.67 -29.35
CA TYR A 122 23.68 9.19 -29.65
C TYR A 122 24.06 9.70 -31.03
N ASP A 123 25.05 10.54 -31.08
CA ASP A 123 25.66 10.89 -32.34
C ASP A 123 26.45 9.71 -32.91
#